data_252551743e9cb50ac90450cd2d87673d
#
_entry.id   252551743e9cb50ac90450cd2d87673d
#
_cell.length_a   1.000
_cell.length_b   1.000
_cell.length_c   1.000
_cell.angle_alpha   90.00
_cell.angle_beta   90.00
_cell.angle_gamma   90.00
#
_symmetry.space_group_name_H-M   'P 1'
#
loop_
_entity.id
_entity.type
_entity.pdbx_description
1 polymer ?
#
loop_
_entity_poly.entity_id
_entity_poly.type
_entity_poly.pdbx_seq_one_letter_code
_entity_poly.pdbx_strand_id
1 'polypeptide(L)'
;QFDKGCIWAMQSWSLREDIVKAVPRENLLILDLAGKRVRRDQGFWGYPTVIGNLHNFGGRINMHGDLHLLAANQYQDIKKVYPNVCGDGLFMEAVEQNPVYYDLAFEMFHRTDKVNIHTWLQQYAQRRYGARTVNTDQAMRLLLEGPYRRNTNGTERSSIVAARPALNVKKSGPNAGLGIPYDPLILFKAERLLLADAELLKHSKPYRFDVVDVMRQIMTNIGQPIHKKAAEAFEAKDKTAFALHSGRFLQMLEDMDELLRTRPEYSFDRWLTEARSWGETKAEKDLMEQDATTLLTVWGAQEGNDPGIFDYAWREWSGLINGFYKVRWQKFYSMLQKHLDEGTGYSEEGLKLSHGRESFRANDFYISLGDWELDYTRQVNKARTPITQGDEIEIAKRLFRKYEKLSAAYYQTKVSNADIIKTEKTYENLGE
;
A
#
# COMPACT_ATOMS: atom_id res chain seq x y z
N GLN A 1 19.37 -18.70 31.12
CA GLN A 1 19.52 -19.96 31.86
C GLN A 1 19.11 -21.20 31.07
N PHE A 2 18.28 -21.04 30.01
CA PHE A 2 17.77 -22.17 29.25
C PHE A 2 18.77 -22.66 28.19
N ASP A 3 19.43 -21.74 27.51
CA ASP A 3 20.46 -22.03 26.52
C ASP A 3 21.51 -20.92 26.54
N LYS A 4 22.72 -21.26 26.95
CA LYS A 4 23.84 -20.31 27.00
C LYS A 4 24.39 -19.97 25.61
N GLY A 5 24.06 -20.79 24.61
CA GLY A 5 24.45 -20.59 23.22
C GLY A 5 23.39 -19.86 22.38
N CYS A 6 22.25 -19.49 22.97
CA CYS A 6 21.20 -18.82 22.21
C CYS A 6 21.63 -17.44 21.70
N ILE A 7 21.19 -17.09 20.51
CA ILE A 7 21.37 -15.76 19.90
C ILE A 7 20.05 -14.99 20.02
N TRP A 8 20.12 -13.83 20.63
CA TRP A 8 19.00 -12.89 20.67
C TRP A 8 18.98 -12.09 19.38
N ALA A 9 17.89 -12.15 18.64
CA ALA A 9 17.65 -11.26 17.52
C ALA A 9 16.88 -10.03 18.03
N MET A 10 17.49 -8.85 17.98
CA MET A 10 16.90 -7.60 18.43
C MET A 10 16.70 -6.65 17.26
N GLN A 11 15.46 -6.15 17.10
CA GLN A 11 15.18 -5.11 16.12
C GLN A 11 15.74 -3.75 16.55
N SER A 12 16.15 -2.94 15.57
CA SER A 12 16.85 -1.69 15.81
C SER A 12 16.00 -0.55 16.39
N TRP A 13 14.67 -0.64 16.40
CA TRP A 13 13.80 0.52 16.72
C TRP A 13 13.93 1.03 18.14
N SER A 14 14.07 0.14 19.10
CA SER A 14 14.13 0.46 20.53
C SER A 14 15.47 0.13 21.17
N LEU A 15 16.55 0.02 20.39
CA LEU A 15 17.87 -0.27 20.92
C LEU A 15 18.40 0.87 21.79
N ARG A 16 18.90 0.50 22.94
CA ARG A 16 19.66 1.34 23.85
C ARG A 16 21.05 0.75 24.04
N GLU A 17 22.06 1.60 24.03
CA GLU A 17 23.46 1.20 24.11
C GLU A 17 23.77 0.40 25.39
N ASP A 18 23.22 0.83 26.53
CA ASP A 18 23.37 0.16 27.82
C ASP A 18 22.81 -1.28 27.83
N ILE A 19 21.68 -1.50 27.18
CA ILE A 19 21.06 -2.83 27.03
C ILE A 19 21.90 -3.70 26.10
N VAL A 20 22.29 -3.16 24.94
CA VAL A 20 23.11 -3.90 23.97
C VAL A 20 24.42 -4.35 24.58
N LYS A 21 25.12 -3.44 25.26
CA LYS A 21 26.41 -3.76 25.90
C LYS A 21 26.33 -4.70 27.11
N ALA A 22 25.15 -4.91 27.67
CA ALA A 22 24.94 -5.89 28.75
C ALA A 22 24.85 -7.34 28.23
N VAL A 23 24.70 -7.55 26.91
CA VAL A 23 24.64 -8.87 26.29
C VAL A 23 26.00 -9.22 25.68
N PRO A 24 26.55 -10.44 25.87
CA PRO A 24 27.76 -10.87 25.18
C PRO A 24 27.60 -10.74 23.67
N ARG A 25 28.64 -10.29 22.98
CA ARG A 25 28.59 -9.96 21.54
C ARG A 25 28.20 -11.14 20.68
N GLU A 26 28.64 -12.33 21.03
CA GLU A 26 28.33 -13.59 20.35
C GLU A 26 26.88 -14.06 20.55
N ASN A 27 26.19 -13.51 21.53
CA ASN A 27 24.81 -13.86 21.84
C ASN A 27 23.76 -12.84 21.33
N LEU A 28 24.16 -11.85 20.54
CA LEU A 28 23.27 -10.83 20.05
C LEU A 28 23.42 -10.63 18.54
N LEU A 29 22.30 -10.66 17.83
CA LEU A 29 22.18 -10.27 16.42
C LEU A 29 21.24 -9.07 16.31
N ILE A 30 21.70 -7.95 15.76
CA ILE A 30 20.90 -6.76 15.58
C ILE A 30 20.30 -6.76 14.18
N LEU A 31 18.98 -6.52 14.09
CA LEU A 31 18.25 -6.41 12.84
C LEU A 31 17.97 -4.91 12.57
N ASP A 32 18.71 -4.30 11.65
CA ASP A 32 18.47 -2.91 11.24
C ASP A 32 17.41 -2.85 10.17
N LEU A 33 16.16 -2.72 10.62
CA LEU A 33 14.96 -2.82 9.78
C LEU A 33 14.89 -1.78 8.65
N ALA A 34 15.59 -0.66 8.77
CA ALA A 34 15.58 0.41 7.78
C ALA A 34 16.95 0.62 7.11
N GLY A 35 17.99 -0.11 7.49
CA GLY A 35 19.36 0.06 6.98
C GLY A 35 19.97 1.44 7.24
N LYS A 36 19.43 2.20 8.20
CA LYS A 36 19.81 3.60 8.47
C LYS A 36 20.45 3.79 9.83
N ARG A 37 20.04 3.01 10.82
CA ARG A 37 20.52 3.15 12.20
C ARG A 37 21.95 2.68 12.39
N VAL A 38 22.41 1.73 11.58
CA VAL A 38 23.80 1.28 11.56
C VAL A 38 24.78 2.46 11.45
N ARG A 39 24.46 3.48 10.67
CA ARG A 39 25.27 4.69 10.50
C ARG A 39 25.19 5.61 11.72
N ARG A 40 24.00 5.80 12.27
CA ARG A 40 23.74 6.65 13.43
C ARG A 40 24.36 6.10 14.70
N ASP A 41 24.22 4.81 14.92
CA ASP A 41 24.63 4.14 16.14
C ASP A 41 26.05 3.52 15.99
N GLN A 42 26.92 4.12 15.16
CA GLN A 42 28.33 3.76 14.97
C GLN A 42 28.56 2.26 14.69
N GLY A 43 27.76 1.69 13.75
CA GLY A 43 27.81 0.27 13.45
C GLY A 43 27.26 -0.59 14.60
N PHE A 44 26.32 -0.06 15.39
CA PHE A 44 25.78 -0.72 16.59
C PHE A 44 26.90 -1.23 17.52
N TRP A 45 27.90 -0.36 17.76
CA TRP A 45 29.02 -0.62 18.62
C TRP A 45 29.77 -1.91 18.28
N GLY A 46 29.74 -2.31 17.01
CA GLY A 46 30.44 -3.48 16.48
C GLY A 46 29.71 -4.82 16.69
N TYR A 47 28.48 -4.85 17.15
CA TYR A 47 27.72 -6.08 17.28
C TYR A 47 27.30 -6.65 15.90
N PRO A 48 27.23 -7.99 15.77
CA PRO A 48 26.75 -8.62 14.54
C PRO A 48 25.40 -8.03 14.10
N THR A 49 25.32 -7.60 12.85
CA THR A 49 24.15 -6.85 12.34
C THR A 49 23.71 -7.38 10.99
N VAL A 50 22.42 -7.60 10.83
CA VAL A 50 21.75 -7.75 9.54
C VAL A 50 21.12 -6.41 9.17
N ILE A 51 21.46 -5.89 8.00
CA ILE A 51 20.86 -4.67 7.47
C ILE A 51 19.81 -4.99 6.42
N GLY A 52 18.81 -4.15 6.30
CA GLY A 52 17.75 -4.38 5.30
C GLY A 52 16.74 -3.27 5.19
N ASN A 53 15.54 -3.65 4.82
CA ASN A 53 14.44 -2.72 4.69
C ASN A 53 13.12 -3.33 5.15
N LEU A 54 12.39 -2.56 5.95
CA LEU A 54 10.97 -2.76 6.15
C LEU A 54 10.27 -2.02 5.01
N HIS A 55 9.95 -2.75 3.95
CA HIS A 55 9.42 -2.16 2.72
C HIS A 55 7.99 -1.67 2.89
N ASN A 56 7.17 -2.43 3.59
CA ASN A 56 5.76 -2.12 3.84
C ASN A 56 5.41 -2.27 5.33
N PHE A 57 4.56 -1.37 5.81
CA PHE A 57 4.02 -1.44 7.16
C PHE A 57 2.64 -2.09 7.15
N GLY A 58 2.37 -3.01 8.08
CA GLY A 58 1.11 -3.75 8.11
C GLY A 58 0.86 -4.61 6.88
N GLY A 59 1.82 -4.72 5.96
CA GLY A 59 1.65 -5.42 4.69
C GLY A 59 0.79 -4.68 3.67
N ARG A 60 0.70 -3.36 3.73
CA ARG A 60 -0.06 -2.52 2.80
C ARG A 60 0.44 -2.69 1.38
N ILE A 61 -0.47 -2.54 0.41
CA ILE A 61 -0.24 -3.01 -0.97
C ILE A 61 -0.05 -1.91 -2.01
N ASN A 62 0.02 -0.64 -1.64
CA ASN A 62 0.30 0.41 -2.61
C ASN A 62 1.66 0.19 -3.30
N MET A 63 1.68 0.47 -4.60
CA MET A 63 2.91 0.39 -5.40
C MET A 63 3.90 1.45 -4.92
N HIS A 64 5.08 1.02 -4.52
CA HIS A 64 6.19 1.91 -4.13
C HIS A 64 7.51 1.15 -4.04
N GLY A 65 8.59 1.89 -3.98
CA GLY A 65 9.94 1.37 -3.75
C GLY A 65 11.00 2.19 -4.48
N ASP A 66 12.18 2.35 -3.90
CA ASP A 66 13.30 3.04 -4.55
C ASP A 66 14.18 2.02 -5.26
N LEU A 67 13.83 1.68 -6.53
CA LEU A 67 14.61 0.73 -7.32
C LEU A 67 15.97 1.31 -7.71
N HIS A 68 16.10 2.63 -7.85
CA HIS A 68 17.40 3.26 -8.15
C HIS A 68 18.37 3.07 -6.99
N LEU A 69 17.90 3.20 -5.75
CA LEU A 69 18.73 3.00 -4.56
C LEU A 69 19.18 1.54 -4.40
N LEU A 70 18.28 0.58 -4.69
CA LEU A 70 18.64 -0.83 -4.71
C LEU A 70 19.69 -1.12 -5.79
N ALA A 71 19.46 -0.66 -7.02
CA ALA A 71 20.35 -0.87 -8.15
C ALA A 71 21.74 -0.26 -7.92
N ALA A 72 21.83 0.83 -7.13
CA ALA A 72 23.11 1.43 -6.72
C ALA A 72 23.89 0.61 -5.70
N ASN A 73 23.34 -0.51 -5.21
CA ASN A 73 23.96 -1.44 -4.27
C ASN A 73 24.35 -0.81 -2.91
N GLN A 74 23.40 -0.09 -2.31
CA GLN A 74 23.59 0.58 -1.02
C GLN A 74 24.06 -0.35 0.11
N TYR A 75 23.71 -1.63 0.06
CA TYR A 75 24.07 -2.60 1.09
C TYR A 75 25.57 -2.88 1.11
N GLN A 76 26.19 -3.00 -0.07
CA GLN A 76 27.64 -3.20 -0.16
C GLN A 76 28.43 -1.98 0.32
N ASP A 77 27.93 -0.78 0.07
CA ASP A 77 28.58 0.44 0.58
C ASP A 77 28.53 0.52 2.11
N ILE A 78 27.44 0.05 2.73
CA ILE A 78 27.34 -0.04 4.20
C ILE A 78 28.31 -1.10 4.74
N LYS A 79 28.40 -2.28 4.13
CA LYS A 79 29.30 -3.38 4.56
C LYS A 79 30.77 -2.99 4.51
N LYS A 80 31.16 -2.19 3.52
CA LYS A 80 32.56 -1.67 3.43
C LYS A 80 32.93 -0.77 4.61
N VAL A 81 31.96 -0.01 5.13
CA VAL A 81 32.18 0.92 6.25
C VAL A 81 32.04 0.20 7.59
N TYR A 82 31.13 -0.77 7.70
CA TYR A 82 30.80 -1.47 8.94
C TYR A 82 30.99 -2.98 8.78
N PRO A 83 32.20 -3.50 9.05
CA PRO A 83 32.55 -4.92 8.85
C PRO A 83 31.81 -5.88 9.78
N ASN A 84 31.15 -5.40 10.82
CA ASN A 84 30.24 -6.18 11.67
C ASN A 84 28.87 -6.44 11.04
N VAL A 85 28.58 -5.86 9.88
CA VAL A 85 27.39 -6.21 9.09
C VAL A 85 27.63 -7.56 8.44
N CYS A 86 26.97 -8.58 8.98
CA CYS A 86 27.17 -9.99 8.61
C CYS A 86 26.07 -10.53 7.67
N GLY A 87 25.04 -9.74 7.36
CA GLY A 87 23.96 -10.17 6.48
C GLY A 87 23.08 -9.03 5.98
N ASP A 88 22.26 -9.37 4.99
CA ASP A 88 21.19 -8.52 4.43
C ASP A 88 19.85 -9.19 4.65
N GLY A 89 18.77 -8.40 4.76
CA GLY A 89 17.44 -8.91 4.99
C GLY A 89 16.32 -8.00 4.48
N LEU A 90 15.16 -8.60 4.26
CA LEU A 90 13.90 -7.89 4.09
C LEU A 90 12.99 -8.23 5.26
N PHE A 91 12.41 -7.21 5.86
CA PHE A 91 11.60 -7.33 7.09
C PHE A 91 10.15 -6.92 6.81
N MET A 92 9.57 -7.49 5.76
CA MET A 92 8.21 -7.20 5.35
C MET A 92 7.19 -7.79 6.35
N GLU A 93 6.13 -7.04 6.64
CA GLU A 93 5.01 -7.49 7.46
C GLU A 93 3.97 -8.28 6.67
N ALA A 94 4.05 -8.30 5.33
CA ALA A 94 3.41 -9.23 4.41
C ALA A 94 4.14 -9.22 3.06
N VAL A 95 3.83 -10.21 2.24
CA VAL A 95 4.39 -10.38 0.90
C VAL A 95 3.38 -10.07 -0.21
N GLU A 96 3.14 -10.66 -1.23
CA GLU A 96 2.08 -10.51 -2.27
C GLU A 96 1.84 -9.04 -2.70
N GLN A 97 2.89 -8.22 -2.75
CA GLN A 97 2.87 -6.84 -3.25
C GLN A 97 4.27 -6.44 -3.76
N ASN A 98 4.36 -5.48 -4.66
CA ASN A 98 5.61 -4.94 -5.19
C ASN A 98 6.67 -5.98 -5.59
N PRO A 99 6.34 -7.02 -6.39
CA PRO A 99 7.26 -8.13 -6.67
C PRO A 99 8.57 -7.66 -7.32
N VAL A 100 8.55 -6.62 -8.15
CA VAL A 100 9.76 -6.06 -8.77
C VAL A 100 10.77 -5.53 -7.74
N TYR A 101 10.28 -4.98 -6.64
CA TYR A 101 11.13 -4.49 -5.55
C TYR A 101 11.86 -5.65 -4.86
N TYR A 102 11.12 -6.71 -4.52
CA TYR A 102 11.69 -7.87 -3.83
C TYR A 102 12.67 -8.66 -4.72
N ASP A 103 12.32 -8.86 -5.99
CA ASP A 103 13.21 -9.54 -6.94
C ASP A 103 14.56 -8.82 -7.06
N LEU A 104 14.53 -7.48 -7.22
CA LEU A 104 15.76 -6.71 -7.28
C LEU A 104 16.51 -6.73 -5.95
N ALA A 105 15.82 -6.57 -4.82
CA ALA A 105 16.48 -6.55 -3.51
C ALA A 105 17.20 -7.87 -3.21
N PHE A 106 16.55 -9.01 -3.44
CA PHE A 106 17.17 -10.33 -3.25
C PHE A 106 18.34 -10.54 -4.19
N GLU A 107 18.25 -10.11 -5.46
CA GLU A 107 19.37 -10.20 -6.39
C GLU A 107 20.56 -9.34 -5.89
N MET A 108 20.29 -8.11 -5.41
CA MET A 108 21.34 -7.20 -4.94
C MET A 108 22.04 -7.66 -3.65
N PHE A 109 21.44 -8.53 -2.83
CA PHE A 109 22.09 -9.12 -1.68
C PHE A 109 23.29 -10.01 -2.08
N HIS A 110 23.24 -10.60 -3.26
CA HIS A 110 24.28 -11.49 -3.78
C HIS A 110 25.27 -10.81 -4.74
N ARG A 111 25.03 -9.54 -5.08
CA ARG A 111 25.91 -8.78 -5.97
C ARG A 111 26.90 -7.92 -5.21
N THR A 112 28.07 -7.74 -5.80
CA THR A 112 29.10 -6.79 -5.33
C THR A 112 29.03 -5.46 -6.10
N ASP A 113 28.48 -5.46 -7.28
CA ASP A 113 28.44 -4.32 -8.20
C ASP A 113 27.04 -3.73 -8.34
N LYS A 114 26.99 -2.51 -8.84
CA LYS A 114 25.77 -1.82 -9.27
C LYS A 114 25.19 -2.49 -10.51
N VAL A 115 23.87 -2.36 -10.71
CA VAL A 115 23.20 -2.78 -11.93
C VAL A 115 22.65 -1.58 -12.68
N ASN A 116 22.63 -1.66 -14.02
CA ASN A 116 21.86 -0.71 -14.81
C ASN A 116 20.38 -1.07 -14.67
N ILE A 117 19.62 -0.22 -13.99
CA ILE A 117 18.22 -0.51 -13.65
C ILE A 117 17.33 -0.66 -14.89
N HIS A 118 17.59 0.09 -15.96
CA HIS A 118 16.78 -0.01 -17.19
C HIS A 118 17.00 -1.36 -17.89
N THR A 119 18.24 -1.80 -18.01
CA THR A 119 18.58 -3.12 -18.57
C THR A 119 18.02 -4.23 -17.68
N TRP A 120 18.12 -4.07 -16.37
CA TRP A 120 17.58 -5.04 -15.40
C TRP A 120 16.07 -5.18 -15.54
N LEU A 121 15.33 -4.07 -15.64
CA LEU A 121 13.86 -4.08 -15.81
C LEU A 121 13.42 -4.75 -17.11
N GLN A 122 14.17 -4.56 -18.21
CA GLN A 122 13.92 -5.26 -19.47
C GLN A 122 14.05 -6.78 -19.32
N GLN A 123 15.11 -7.22 -18.64
CA GLN A 123 15.33 -8.64 -18.33
C GLN A 123 14.28 -9.17 -17.34
N TYR A 124 13.89 -8.37 -16.34
CA TYR A 124 12.83 -8.70 -15.40
C TYR A 124 11.50 -8.93 -16.12
N ALA A 125 11.07 -8.01 -16.98
CA ALA A 125 9.85 -8.17 -17.78
C ALA A 125 9.88 -9.44 -18.62
N GLN A 126 11.00 -9.73 -19.27
CA GLN A 126 11.16 -10.95 -20.06
C GLN A 126 11.03 -12.22 -19.22
N ARG A 127 11.71 -12.27 -18.07
CA ARG A 127 11.61 -13.44 -17.15
C ARG A 127 10.20 -13.59 -16.58
N ARG A 128 9.59 -12.48 -16.19
CA ARG A 128 8.30 -12.45 -15.52
C ARG A 128 7.14 -12.78 -16.45
N TYR A 129 7.16 -12.25 -17.67
CA TYR A 129 6.06 -12.41 -18.62
C TYR A 129 6.26 -13.52 -19.63
N GLY A 130 7.48 -14.03 -19.76
CA GLY A 130 7.84 -15.05 -20.74
C GLY A 130 8.16 -14.48 -22.12
N ALA A 131 7.97 -13.19 -22.34
CA ALA A 131 8.33 -12.48 -23.57
C ALA A 131 8.70 -11.02 -23.26
N ARG A 132 9.47 -10.42 -24.17
CA ARG A 132 9.84 -9.01 -24.12
C ARG A 132 9.28 -8.29 -25.33
N THR A 133 8.70 -7.13 -25.12
CA THR A 133 8.16 -6.25 -26.17
C THR A 133 8.62 -4.82 -25.93
N VAL A 134 8.48 -3.98 -26.94
CA VAL A 134 8.71 -2.53 -26.77
C VAL A 134 7.73 -1.93 -25.77
N ASN A 135 6.48 -2.41 -25.75
CA ASN A 135 5.47 -1.91 -24.82
C ASN A 135 5.78 -2.30 -23.37
N THR A 136 6.22 -3.54 -23.10
CA THR A 136 6.60 -3.96 -21.74
C THR A 136 7.83 -3.19 -21.26
N ASP A 137 8.83 -2.93 -22.11
CA ASP A 137 10.00 -2.13 -21.77
C ASP A 137 9.62 -0.70 -21.39
N GLN A 138 8.74 -0.07 -22.18
CA GLN A 138 8.25 1.27 -21.90
C GLN A 138 7.34 1.33 -20.65
N ALA A 139 6.49 0.33 -20.46
CA ALA A 139 5.64 0.25 -19.26
C ALA A 139 6.49 0.15 -17.99
N MET A 140 7.51 -0.72 -17.96
CA MET A 140 8.42 -0.84 -16.83
C MET A 140 9.19 0.45 -16.56
N ARG A 141 9.62 1.18 -17.62
CA ARG A 141 10.24 2.49 -17.47
C ARG A 141 9.29 3.51 -16.83
N LEU A 142 8.04 3.55 -17.26
CA LEU A 142 7.02 4.43 -16.66
C LEU A 142 6.75 4.09 -15.20
N LEU A 143 6.71 2.80 -14.84
CA LEU A 143 6.57 2.36 -13.46
C LEU A 143 7.79 2.75 -12.60
N LEU A 144 9.01 2.69 -13.17
CA LEU A 144 10.22 3.17 -12.52
C LEU A 144 10.16 4.66 -12.22
N GLU A 145 9.69 5.49 -13.18
CA GLU A 145 9.56 6.94 -13.01
C GLU A 145 8.32 7.35 -12.17
N GLY A 146 7.39 6.44 -12.01
CA GLY A 146 6.17 6.59 -11.20
C GLY A 146 6.34 6.07 -9.78
N PRO A 147 5.67 4.98 -9.43
CA PRO A 147 5.63 4.46 -8.04
C PRO A 147 6.99 3.95 -7.54
N TYR A 148 7.89 3.53 -8.42
CA TYR A 148 9.19 2.96 -8.06
C TYR A 148 10.35 3.95 -8.17
N ARG A 149 10.03 5.24 -8.35
CA ARG A 149 11.02 6.32 -8.34
C ARG A 149 11.63 6.52 -6.96
N ARG A 150 12.73 7.25 -6.92
CA ARG A 150 13.35 7.65 -5.67
C ARG A 150 12.33 8.35 -4.76
N ASN A 151 12.09 7.77 -3.61
CA ASN A 151 11.19 8.31 -2.60
C ASN A 151 11.97 8.64 -1.32
N THR A 152 12.04 9.91 -0.99
CA THR A 152 12.75 10.40 0.21
C THR A 152 12.09 9.98 1.54
N ASN A 153 10.82 9.59 1.52
CA ASN A 153 10.06 9.26 2.73
C ASN A 153 10.05 7.77 3.10
N GLY A 154 10.52 6.89 2.22
CA GLY A 154 10.82 5.49 2.54
C GLY A 154 9.67 4.58 2.96
N THR A 155 8.40 5.02 2.83
CA THR A 155 7.21 4.21 3.15
C THR A 155 6.15 4.31 2.07
N GLU A 156 5.31 3.29 1.96
CA GLU A 156 4.13 3.27 1.09
C GLU A 156 3.18 4.42 1.44
N ARG A 157 2.46 4.91 0.44
CA ARG A 157 1.42 5.92 0.66
C ARG A 157 0.14 5.30 1.20
N SER A 158 -0.65 6.12 1.88
CA SER A 158 -2.00 5.74 2.31
C SER A 158 -2.95 5.56 1.12
N SER A 159 -3.98 4.73 1.30
CA SER A 159 -5.08 4.58 0.35
C SER A 159 -6.30 5.37 0.77
N ILE A 160 -6.88 6.15 -0.13
CA ILE A 160 -8.17 6.81 0.10
C ILE A 160 -9.30 5.78 0.27
N VAL A 161 -9.19 4.62 -0.39
CA VAL A 161 -10.17 3.53 -0.34
C VAL A 161 -10.33 3.02 1.09
N ALA A 162 -9.21 2.73 1.74
CA ALA A 162 -9.16 2.16 3.08
C ALA A 162 -9.27 3.21 4.20
N ALA A 163 -9.24 4.50 3.89
CA ALA A 163 -9.29 5.52 4.90
C ALA A 163 -10.63 5.58 5.64
N ARG A 164 -10.61 5.86 6.95
CA ARG A 164 -11.82 6.32 7.63
C ARG A 164 -12.25 7.64 6.99
N PRO A 165 -13.49 7.74 6.49
CA PRO A 165 -13.94 8.88 5.70
C PRO A 165 -13.88 10.17 6.51
N ALA A 166 -13.60 11.27 5.82
CA ALA A 166 -13.62 12.63 6.34
C ALA A 166 -13.74 13.60 5.15
N LEU A 167 -14.15 14.85 5.37
CA LEU A 167 -14.13 15.86 4.31
C LEU A 167 -12.71 16.07 3.78
N ASN A 168 -11.74 16.12 4.68
CA ASN A 168 -10.33 16.28 4.34
C ASN A 168 -9.49 15.10 4.87
N VAL A 169 -9.53 13.98 4.15
CA VAL A 169 -8.77 12.79 4.50
C VAL A 169 -7.27 13.07 4.35
N LYS A 170 -6.49 12.77 5.37
CA LYS A 170 -5.03 12.90 5.36
C LYS A 170 -4.30 11.58 5.21
N LYS A 171 -4.80 10.53 5.84
CA LYS A 171 -4.18 9.20 5.93
C LYS A 171 -5.23 8.10 6.05
N SER A 172 -4.80 6.87 5.75
CA SER A 172 -5.51 5.63 6.07
C SER A 172 -4.74 4.84 7.13
N GLY A 173 -4.70 5.31 8.34
CA GLY A 173 -3.90 4.69 9.41
C GLY A 173 -2.60 5.46 9.69
N PRO A 174 -1.74 4.96 10.60
CA PRO A 174 -0.48 5.61 10.94
C PRO A 174 0.50 5.55 9.76
N ASN A 175 1.49 6.38 9.72
CA ASN A 175 2.59 6.49 8.77
C ASN A 175 2.34 7.50 7.64
N ALA A 176 2.54 7.13 6.36
CA ALA A 176 2.52 8.09 5.26
C ALA A 176 1.11 8.62 4.93
N GLY A 177 1.06 9.85 4.46
CA GLY A 177 -0.17 10.48 3.98
C GLY A 177 -0.60 10.03 2.58
N LEU A 178 -1.72 10.59 2.10
CA LEU A 178 -2.29 10.28 0.78
C LEU A 178 -1.48 10.85 -0.39
N GLY A 179 -0.61 11.84 -0.18
CA GLY A 179 0.09 12.53 -1.26
C GLY A 179 0.82 11.60 -2.22
N ILE A 180 0.51 11.68 -3.51
CA ILE A 180 1.13 10.88 -4.57
C ILE A 180 2.44 11.57 -4.97
N PRO A 181 3.62 10.91 -4.89
CA PRO A 181 4.91 11.56 -5.14
C PRO A 181 5.30 11.61 -6.64
N TYR A 182 4.40 11.27 -7.54
CA TYR A 182 4.62 11.23 -9.00
C TYR A 182 3.36 11.71 -9.74
N ASP A 183 3.48 11.98 -11.04
CA ASP A 183 2.32 12.27 -11.89
C ASP A 183 1.41 11.04 -11.99
N PRO A 184 0.18 11.05 -11.45
CA PRO A 184 -0.69 9.89 -11.49
C PRO A 184 -1.07 9.45 -12.91
N LEU A 185 -0.95 10.32 -13.92
CA LEU A 185 -1.20 9.98 -15.33
C LEU A 185 -0.15 9.03 -15.92
N ILE A 186 1.00 8.88 -15.25
CA ILE A 186 2.05 7.94 -15.67
C ILE A 186 1.55 6.50 -15.62
N LEU A 187 0.70 6.16 -14.64
CA LEU A 187 0.12 4.82 -14.53
C LEU A 187 -0.88 4.53 -15.66
N PHE A 188 -1.64 5.52 -16.10
CA PHE A 188 -2.52 5.35 -17.28
C PHE A 188 -1.71 5.06 -18.54
N LYS A 189 -0.55 5.70 -18.70
CA LYS A 189 0.36 5.42 -19.84
C LYS A 189 0.94 4.01 -19.74
N ALA A 190 1.37 3.59 -18.55
CA ALA A 190 1.92 2.25 -18.32
C ALA A 190 0.86 1.17 -18.57
N GLU A 191 -0.34 1.33 -18.03
CA GLU A 191 -1.45 0.37 -18.19
C GLU A 191 -1.88 0.24 -19.66
N ARG A 192 -1.96 1.35 -20.40
CA ARG A 192 -2.26 1.30 -21.85
C ARG A 192 -1.27 0.45 -22.62
N LEU A 193 0.03 0.57 -22.30
CA LEU A 193 1.08 -0.23 -22.94
C LEU A 193 0.99 -1.70 -22.55
N LEU A 194 0.73 -2.00 -21.28
CA LEU A 194 0.49 -3.38 -20.83
C LEU A 194 -0.71 -3.98 -21.56
N LEU A 195 -1.84 -3.29 -21.60
CA LEU A 195 -3.07 -3.78 -22.25
C LEU A 195 -2.92 -3.92 -23.77
N ALA A 196 -2.02 -3.17 -24.41
CA ALA A 196 -1.73 -3.31 -25.83
C ALA A 196 -1.11 -4.68 -26.19
N ASP A 197 -0.40 -5.29 -25.25
CA ASP A 197 0.23 -6.61 -25.42
C ASP A 197 -0.63 -7.77 -24.86
N ALA A 198 -1.88 -7.50 -24.49
CA ALA A 198 -2.72 -8.47 -23.81
C ALA A 198 -2.88 -9.80 -24.59
N GLU A 199 -3.05 -9.74 -25.90
CA GLU A 199 -3.19 -10.96 -26.72
C GLU A 199 -1.93 -11.84 -26.72
N LEU A 200 -0.76 -11.21 -26.68
CA LEU A 200 0.52 -11.91 -26.64
C LEU A 200 0.79 -12.51 -25.25
N LEU A 201 0.44 -11.77 -24.18
CA LEU A 201 0.89 -12.07 -22.82
C LEU A 201 -0.20 -12.69 -21.91
N LYS A 202 -1.45 -12.82 -22.38
CA LYS A 202 -2.60 -13.30 -21.58
C LYS A 202 -2.41 -14.66 -20.90
N HIS A 203 -1.49 -15.49 -21.35
CA HIS A 203 -1.21 -16.78 -20.73
C HIS A 203 -0.22 -16.69 -19.56
N SER A 204 0.46 -15.56 -19.40
CA SER A 204 1.37 -15.31 -18.27
C SER A 204 0.60 -14.86 -17.03
N LYS A 205 0.58 -15.69 -15.99
CA LYS A 205 -0.07 -15.35 -14.71
C LYS A 205 0.53 -14.09 -14.05
N PRO A 206 1.87 -13.90 -14.02
CA PRO A 206 2.46 -12.68 -13.48
C PRO A 206 2.09 -11.42 -14.28
N TYR A 207 1.99 -11.50 -15.61
CA TYR A 207 1.52 -10.39 -16.42
C TYR A 207 0.07 -9.99 -16.06
N ARG A 208 -0.82 -10.98 -15.94
CA ARG A 208 -2.22 -10.76 -15.55
C ARG A 208 -2.32 -10.14 -14.15
N PHE A 209 -1.44 -10.55 -13.22
CA PHE A 209 -1.34 -9.91 -11.90
C PHE A 209 -0.94 -8.43 -12.02
N ASP A 210 0.09 -8.11 -12.81
CA ASP A 210 0.60 -6.75 -12.93
C ASP A 210 -0.41 -5.80 -13.60
N VAL A 211 -1.19 -6.28 -14.58
CA VAL A 211 -2.32 -5.53 -15.17
C VAL A 211 -3.36 -5.19 -14.08
N VAL A 212 -3.73 -6.14 -13.24
CA VAL A 212 -4.67 -5.88 -12.14
C VAL A 212 -4.10 -4.91 -11.12
N ASP A 213 -2.82 -5.05 -10.75
CA ASP A 213 -2.19 -4.21 -9.72
C ASP A 213 -2.02 -2.76 -10.19
N VAL A 214 -1.61 -2.55 -11.45
CA VAL A 214 -1.51 -1.20 -12.01
C VAL A 214 -2.89 -0.55 -12.10
N MET A 215 -3.92 -1.29 -12.57
CA MET A 215 -5.28 -0.76 -12.65
C MET A 215 -5.85 -0.45 -11.26
N ARG A 216 -5.62 -1.31 -10.25
CA ARG A 216 -5.95 -1.05 -8.84
C ARG A 216 -5.33 0.26 -8.37
N GLN A 217 -4.03 0.46 -8.62
CA GLN A 217 -3.33 1.67 -8.21
C GLN A 217 -3.85 2.93 -8.92
N ILE A 218 -4.23 2.82 -10.19
CA ILE A 218 -4.92 3.91 -10.92
C ILE A 218 -6.21 4.29 -10.20
N MET A 219 -7.03 3.32 -9.83
CA MET A 219 -8.32 3.56 -9.16
C MET A 219 -8.11 4.15 -7.76
N THR A 220 -7.13 3.66 -6.99
CA THR A 220 -6.75 4.27 -5.71
C THR A 220 -6.37 5.74 -5.87
N ASN A 221 -5.56 6.05 -6.87
CA ASN A 221 -5.07 7.40 -7.10
C ASN A 221 -6.20 8.36 -7.53
N ILE A 222 -7.06 7.96 -8.48
CA ILE A 222 -8.16 8.80 -8.97
C ILE A 222 -9.27 8.97 -7.93
N GLY A 223 -9.38 8.05 -6.98
CA GLY A 223 -10.31 8.17 -5.85
C GLY A 223 -10.12 9.47 -5.06
N GLN A 224 -8.87 9.93 -4.91
CA GLN A 224 -8.57 11.15 -4.17
C GLN A 224 -9.24 12.40 -4.77
N PRO A 225 -9.03 12.75 -6.05
CA PRO A 225 -9.68 13.92 -6.63
C PRO A 225 -11.20 13.74 -6.80
N ILE A 226 -11.71 12.50 -6.96
CA ILE A 226 -13.15 12.25 -6.97
C ILE A 226 -13.76 12.63 -5.60
N HIS A 227 -13.19 12.14 -4.50
CA HIS A 227 -13.65 12.48 -3.16
C HIS A 227 -13.49 13.96 -2.86
N LYS A 228 -12.36 14.58 -3.24
CA LYS A 228 -12.13 16.02 -3.08
C LYS A 228 -13.25 16.84 -3.73
N LYS A 229 -13.70 16.46 -4.92
CA LYS A 229 -14.82 17.12 -5.60
C LYS A 229 -16.16 16.92 -4.87
N ALA A 230 -16.38 15.77 -4.23
CA ALA A 230 -17.54 15.56 -3.39
C ALA A 230 -17.50 16.48 -2.14
N ALA A 231 -16.36 16.59 -1.48
CA ALA A 231 -16.18 17.46 -0.33
C ALA A 231 -16.37 18.95 -0.71
N GLU A 232 -15.75 19.42 -1.80
CA GLU A 232 -15.93 20.78 -2.33
C GLU A 232 -17.40 21.09 -2.65
N ALA A 233 -18.13 20.13 -3.25
CA ALA A 233 -19.55 20.29 -3.55
C ALA A 233 -20.41 20.36 -2.27
N PHE A 234 -20.06 19.58 -1.25
CA PHE A 234 -20.71 19.65 0.06
C PHE A 234 -20.52 21.03 0.70
N GLU A 235 -19.29 21.54 0.74
CA GLU A 235 -18.97 22.88 1.28
C GLU A 235 -19.71 24.00 0.51
N ALA A 236 -19.81 23.85 -0.81
CA ALA A 236 -20.57 24.77 -1.67
C ALA A 236 -22.09 24.60 -1.58
N LYS A 237 -22.58 23.60 -0.82
CA LYS A 237 -24.01 23.22 -0.73
C LYS A 237 -24.64 22.84 -2.07
N ASP A 238 -23.84 22.39 -3.03
CA ASP A 238 -24.29 21.91 -4.34
C ASP A 238 -24.68 20.43 -4.23
N LYS A 239 -25.96 20.19 -3.97
CA LYS A 239 -26.52 18.83 -3.82
C LYS A 239 -26.32 17.97 -5.07
N THR A 240 -26.42 18.57 -6.26
CA THR A 240 -26.29 17.84 -7.53
C THR A 240 -24.86 17.39 -7.77
N ALA A 241 -23.90 18.28 -7.61
CA ALA A 241 -22.48 17.94 -7.73
C ALA A 241 -22.05 16.96 -6.62
N PHE A 242 -22.54 17.14 -5.39
CA PHE A 242 -22.27 16.21 -4.29
C PHE A 242 -22.74 14.79 -4.60
N ALA A 243 -24.02 14.63 -5.02
CA ALA A 243 -24.58 13.33 -5.39
C ALA A 243 -23.79 12.68 -6.55
N LEU A 244 -23.38 13.49 -7.55
CA LEU A 244 -22.59 13.01 -8.68
C LEU A 244 -21.21 12.47 -8.24
N HIS A 245 -20.47 13.24 -7.44
CA HIS A 245 -19.08 12.87 -7.09
C HIS A 245 -19.04 11.80 -6.01
N SER A 246 -19.90 11.85 -4.98
CA SER A 246 -20.01 10.78 -3.99
C SER A 246 -20.46 9.46 -4.62
N GLY A 247 -21.44 9.50 -5.54
CA GLY A 247 -21.87 8.33 -6.29
C GLY A 247 -20.76 7.73 -7.16
N ARG A 248 -19.94 8.58 -7.82
CA ARG A 248 -18.76 8.12 -8.59
C ARG A 248 -17.70 7.46 -7.71
N PHE A 249 -17.48 7.99 -6.52
CA PHE A 249 -16.54 7.37 -5.58
C PHE A 249 -17.03 5.99 -5.13
N LEU A 250 -18.29 5.86 -4.75
CA LEU A 250 -18.86 4.57 -4.35
C LEU A 250 -18.85 3.56 -5.50
N GLN A 251 -19.15 4.01 -6.72
CA GLN A 251 -19.08 3.16 -7.92
C GLN A 251 -17.61 2.71 -8.20
N MET A 252 -16.63 3.57 -7.95
CA MET A 252 -15.23 3.21 -8.08
C MET A 252 -14.85 2.07 -7.11
N LEU A 253 -15.37 2.08 -5.88
CA LEU A 253 -15.13 0.99 -4.93
C LEU A 253 -15.74 -0.33 -5.42
N GLU A 254 -16.93 -0.31 -6.03
CA GLU A 254 -17.56 -1.49 -6.63
C GLU A 254 -16.74 -2.02 -7.80
N ASP A 255 -16.32 -1.14 -8.70
CA ASP A 255 -15.50 -1.50 -9.85
C ASP A 255 -14.15 -2.11 -9.43
N MET A 256 -13.56 -1.56 -8.36
CA MET A 256 -12.31 -2.09 -7.80
C MET A 256 -12.52 -3.48 -7.19
N ASP A 257 -13.59 -3.68 -6.43
CA ASP A 257 -13.92 -4.99 -5.85
C ASP A 257 -14.16 -6.04 -6.95
N GLU A 258 -14.83 -5.67 -8.04
CA GLU A 258 -15.03 -6.54 -9.20
C GLU A 258 -13.69 -6.94 -9.84
N LEU A 259 -12.80 -5.98 -10.10
CA LEU A 259 -11.48 -6.26 -10.66
C LEU A 259 -10.67 -7.20 -9.77
N LEU A 260 -10.61 -6.90 -8.48
CA LEU A 260 -9.78 -7.63 -7.53
C LEU A 260 -10.31 -9.04 -7.24
N ARG A 261 -11.62 -9.28 -7.42
CA ARG A 261 -12.24 -10.61 -7.31
C ARG A 261 -11.72 -11.60 -8.34
N THR A 262 -11.08 -11.14 -9.40
CA THR A 262 -10.47 -12.00 -10.41
C THR A 262 -9.18 -12.68 -9.93
N ARG A 263 -8.61 -12.25 -8.81
CA ARG A 263 -7.29 -12.69 -8.34
C ARG A 263 -7.33 -13.21 -6.90
N PRO A 264 -6.78 -14.41 -6.64
CA PRO A 264 -6.76 -14.96 -5.28
C PRO A 264 -5.88 -14.14 -4.31
N GLU A 265 -4.87 -13.42 -4.82
CA GLU A 265 -3.97 -12.59 -4.04
C GLU A 265 -4.70 -11.39 -3.39
N TYR A 266 -5.83 -10.98 -3.97
CA TYR A 266 -6.65 -9.87 -3.50
C TYR A 266 -7.99 -10.32 -2.90
N SER A 267 -8.03 -11.52 -2.28
CA SER A 267 -9.26 -12.10 -1.75
C SER A 267 -9.30 -12.05 -0.21
N PHE A 268 -10.26 -11.31 0.33
CA PHE A 268 -10.55 -11.34 1.76
C PHE A 268 -11.12 -12.69 2.21
N ASP A 269 -11.93 -13.34 1.36
CA ASP A 269 -12.45 -14.68 1.64
C ASP A 269 -11.33 -15.72 1.76
N ARG A 270 -10.26 -15.62 0.95
CA ARG A 270 -9.07 -16.46 1.09
C ARG A 270 -8.42 -16.26 2.45
N TRP A 271 -8.16 -15.01 2.83
CA TRP A 271 -7.56 -14.65 4.11
C TRP A 271 -8.33 -15.22 5.31
N LEU A 272 -9.66 -15.06 5.31
CA LEU A 272 -10.52 -15.58 6.38
C LEU A 272 -10.57 -17.11 6.39
N THR A 273 -10.62 -17.73 5.21
CA THR A 273 -10.62 -19.22 5.09
C THR A 273 -9.32 -19.80 5.59
N GLU A 274 -8.19 -19.21 5.23
CA GLU A 274 -6.86 -19.62 5.71
C GLU A 274 -6.76 -19.44 7.24
N ALA A 275 -7.21 -18.28 7.78
CA ALA A 275 -7.24 -18.06 9.22
C ALA A 275 -8.08 -19.12 9.96
N ARG A 276 -9.27 -19.41 9.49
CA ARG A 276 -10.14 -20.47 10.06
C ARG A 276 -9.50 -21.85 10.05
N SER A 277 -8.64 -22.13 9.09
CA SER A 277 -7.96 -23.44 8.98
C SER A 277 -7.00 -23.75 10.12
N TRP A 278 -6.60 -22.73 10.89
CA TRP A 278 -5.75 -22.89 12.08
C TRP A 278 -6.52 -23.33 13.34
N GLY A 279 -7.84 -23.18 13.36
CA GLY A 279 -8.67 -23.67 14.47
C GLY A 279 -9.09 -25.13 14.26
N GLU A 280 -9.19 -25.89 15.34
CA GLU A 280 -9.72 -27.26 15.33
C GLU A 280 -11.23 -27.26 15.58
N THR A 281 -11.67 -26.58 16.63
CA THR A 281 -13.08 -26.46 17.01
C THR A 281 -13.78 -25.31 16.29
N LYS A 282 -15.13 -25.30 16.31
CA LYS A 282 -15.90 -24.18 15.77
C LYS A 282 -15.55 -22.87 16.48
N ALA A 283 -15.39 -22.89 17.79
CA ALA A 283 -15.08 -21.70 18.59
C ALA A 283 -13.70 -21.12 18.22
N GLU A 284 -12.69 -21.97 18.06
CA GLU A 284 -11.37 -21.55 17.60
C GLU A 284 -11.40 -20.99 16.18
N LYS A 285 -12.10 -21.64 15.25
CA LYS A 285 -12.28 -21.13 13.88
C LYS A 285 -12.93 -19.76 13.86
N ASP A 286 -13.94 -19.56 14.69
CA ASP A 286 -14.64 -18.27 14.79
C ASP A 286 -13.73 -17.19 15.40
N LEU A 287 -12.90 -17.55 16.40
CA LEU A 287 -11.90 -16.68 16.99
C LEU A 287 -10.82 -16.27 15.94
N MET A 288 -10.27 -17.24 15.20
CA MET A 288 -9.27 -16.96 14.15
C MET A 288 -9.84 -16.04 13.06
N GLU A 289 -11.10 -16.21 12.65
CA GLU A 289 -11.76 -15.32 11.70
C GLU A 289 -11.93 -13.90 12.27
N GLN A 290 -12.32 -13.77 13.53
CA GLN A 290 -12.45 -12.49 14.22
C GLN A 290 -11.10 -11.77 14.29
N ASP A 291 -10.05 -12.45 14.72
CA ASP A 291 -8.71 -11.90 14.83
C ASP A 291 -8.16 -11.47 13.47
N ALA A 292 -8.34 -12.30 12.44
CA ALA A 292 -7.96 -12.02 11.06
C ALA A 292 -8.69 -10.79 10.50
N THR A 293 -9.98 -10.61 10.85
CA THR A 293 -10.75 -9.42 10.47
C THR A 293 -10.26 -8.18 11.22
N THR A 294 -10.05 -8.32 12.54
CA THR A 294 -9.58 -7.24 13.43
C THR A 294 -8.22 -6.70 12.96
N LEU A 295 -7.31 -7.59 12.58
CA LEU A 295 -5.97 -7.23 12.10
C LEU A 295 -6.01 -6.28 10.89
N LEU A 296 -6.93 -6.50 9.95
CA LEU A 296 -7.03 -5.70 8.72
C LEU A 296 -7.89 -4.43 8.87
N THR A 297 -8.61 -4.27 9.99
CA THR A 297 -9.60 -3.22 10.18
C THR A 297 -9.31 -2.36 11.39
N VAL A 298 -9.79 -2.73 12.57
CA VAL A 298 -9.74 -1.89 13.77
C VAL A 298 -8.44 -2.03 14.57
N TRP A 299 -7.62 -3.03 14.29
CA TRP A 299 -6.31 -3.28 14.89
C TRP A 299 -6.32 -3.16 16.43
N GLY A 300 -7.21 -3.88 17.09
CA GLY A 300 -7.24 -3.96 18.55
C GLY A 300 -7.90 -2.80 19.27
N ALA A 301 -8.66 -1.95 18.57
CA ALA A 301 -9.61 -1.04 19.23
C ALA A 301 -10.62 -1.84 20.04
N GLN A 302 -10.99 -1.34 21.23
CA GLN A 302 -11.89 -2.04 22.17
C GLN A 302 -13.30 -1.43 22.19
N GLU A 303 -13.40 -0.13 21.93
CA GLU A 303 -14.63 0.65 21.94
C GLU A 303 -14.70 1.56 20.70
N GLY A 304 -15.90 2.00 20.33
CA GLY A 304 -16.13 2.86 19.17
C GLY A 304 -15.43 4.22 19.25
N ASN A 305 -15.19 4.71 20.45
CA ASN A 305 -14.43 5.94 20.72
C ASN A 305 -12.96 5.68 21.08
N ASP A 306 -12.48 4.45 20.99
CA ASP A 306 -11.08 4.13 21.24
C ASP A 306 -10.18 4.77 20.17
N PRO A 307 -9.12 5.50 20.57
CA PRO A 307 -8.14 6.07 19.64
C PRO A 307 -7.21 5.04 19.01
N GLY A 308 -7.61 3.78 18.90
CA GLY A 308 -6.83 2.68 18.31
C GLY A 308 -6.14 3.01 16.97
N ILE A 309 -5.26 2.15 16.51
CA ILE A 309 -4.56 2.33 15.23
C ILE A 309 -5.34 1.71 14.07
N PHE A 310 -6.58 2.17 13.90
CA PHE A 310 -7.43 1.73 12.80
C PHE A 310 -6.66 1.71 11.48
N ASP A 311 -6.95 0.70 10.66
CA ASP A 311 -6.40 0.55 9.32
C ASP A 311 -4.86 0.47 9.25
N TYR A 312 -4.19 0.00 10.33
CA TYR A 312 -2.75 -0.19 10.29
C TYR A 312 -2.35 -1.15 9.17
N ALA A 313 -3.07 -2.26 9.02
CA ALA A 313 -2.79 -3.32 8.05
C ALA A 313 -3.81 -3.35 6.89
N TRP A 314 -4.31 -2.19 6.47
CA TRP A 314 -5.31 -2.12 5.41
C TRP A 314 -4.92 -2.87 4.13
N ARG A 315 -5.93 -3.44 3.48
CA ARG A 315 -5.82 -4.12 2.18
C ARG A 315 -6.93 -3.66 1.25
N GLU A 316 -6.58 -3.32 0.02
CA GLU A 316 -7.57 -3.18 -1.04
C GLU A 316 -7.85 -4.59 -1.60
N TRP A 317 -8.67 -5.35 -0.89
CA TRP A 317 -9.05 -6.71 -1.28
C TRP A 317 -10.54 -6.81 -1.56
N SER A 318 -10.89 -7.59 -2.58
CA SER A 318 -12.28 -7.94 -2.87
C SER A 318 -12.93 -8.58 -1.65
N GLY A 319 -14.17 -8.22 -1.38
CA GLY A 319 -14.90 -8.58 -0.16
C GLY A 319 -14.67 -7.60 0.97
N LEU A 320 -13.44 -7.20 1.27
CA LEU A 320 -13.13 -6.17 2.28
C LEU A 320 -13.53 -4.78 1.78
N ILE A 321 -13.30 -4.48 0.50
CA ILE A 321 -13.72 -3.21 -0.10
C ILE A 321 -15.24 -3.05 0.01
N ASN A 322 -16.01 -4.00 -0.52
CA ASN A 322 -17.48 -3.90 -0.51
C ASN A 322 -18.09 -4.09 0.87
N GLY A 323 -17.55 -4.99 1.68
CA GLY A 323 -18.10 -5.33 3.00
C GLY A 323 -17.76 -4.34 4.10
N PHE A 324 -16.64 -3.62 3.99
CA PHE A 324 -16.13 -2.75 5.05
C PHE A 324 -15.89 -1.31 4.57
N TYR A 325 -14.95 -1.07 3.67
CA TYR A 325 -14.58 0.30 3.30
C TYR A 325 -15.70 1.05 2.59
N LYS A 326 -16.40 0.43 1.64
CA LYS A 326 -17.52 1.05 0.95
C LYS A 326 -18.65 1.39 1.92
N VAL A 327 -18.94 0.54 2.90
CA VAL A 327 -19.96 0.80 3.92
C VAL A 327 -19.61 2.01 4.78
N ARG A 328 -18.33 2.17 5.16
CA ARG A 328 -17.85 3.40 5.84
C ARG A 328 -18.17 4.65 5.02
N TRP A 329 -17.80 4.64 3.74
CA TRP A 329 -18.00 5.76 2.82
C TRP A 329 -19.48 6.03 2.56
N GLN A 330 -20.31 4.99 2.43
CA GLN A 330 -21.76 5.12 2.31
C GLN A 330 -22.38 5.81 3.53
N LYS A 331 -22.01 5.36 4.74
CA LYS A 331 -22.49 5.99 6.00
C LYS A 331 -22.10 7.48 6.05
N PHE A 332 -20.85 7.80 5.70
CA PHE A 332 -20.36 9.18 5.69
C PHE A 332 -21.10 10.06 4.68
N TYR A 333 -21.19 9.62 3.43
CA TYR A 333 -21.90 10.40 2.41
C TYR A 333 -23.41 10.50 2.70
N SER A 334 -24.03 9.49 3.28
CA SER A 334 -25.43 9.56 3.71
C SER A 334 -25.63 10.59 4.83
N MET A 335 -24.70 10.67 5.79
CA MET A 335 -24.73 11.72 6.81
C MET A 335 -24.58 13.11 6.20
N LEU A 336 -23.61 13.32 5.30
CA LEU A 336 -23.42 14.61 4.63
C LEU A 336 -24.63 14.98 3.76
N GLN A 337 -25.23 14.02 3.04
CA GLN A 337 -26.46 14.27 2.27
C GLN A 337 -27.60 14.72 3.16
N LYS A 338 -27.78 14.11 4.32
CA LYS A 338 -28.80 14.53 5.31
C LYS A 338 -28.57 15.97 5.74
N HIS A 339 -27.33 16.39 6.05
CA HIS A 339 -27.01 17.78 6.37
C HIS A 339 -27.36 18.74 5.24
N LEU A 340 -27.09 18.36 3.99
CA LEU A 340 -27.46 19.17 2.81
C LEU A 340 -28.99 19.28 2.67
N ASP A 341 -29.73 18.20 2.93
CA ASP A 341 -31.19 18.16 2.77
C ASP A 341 -31.91 18.98 3.84
N GLU A 342 -31.40 18.92 5.06
CA GLU A 342 -31.93 19.66 6.23
C GLU A 342 -31.41 21.10 6.27
N GLY A 343 -30.43 21.48 5.45
CA GLY A 343 -29.79 22.80 5.47
C GLY A 343 -28.92 23.04 6.70
N THR A 344 -28.54 21.98 7.42
CA THR A 344 -27.68 22.04 8.60
C THR A 344 -26.21 21.98 8.20
N GLY A 345 -25.31 22.53 9.03
CA GLY A 345 -23.86 22.47 8.82
C GLY A 345 -23.25 21.21 9.40
N TYR A 346 -22.16 20.73 8.77
CA TYR A 346 -21.25 19.75 9.35
C TYR A 346 -19.83 20.29 9.30
N SER A 347 -19.07 20.13 10.36
CA SER A 347 -17.68 20.56 10.46
C SER A 347 -16.85 19.50 11.17
N GLU A 348 -15.62 19.35 10.73
CA GLU A 348 -14.61 18.53 11.37
C GLU A 348 -13.63 19.36 12.20
N GLU A 349 -13.89 20.67 12.35
CA GLU A 349 -13.09 21.55 13.17
C GLU A 349 -13.12 21.10 14.64
N GLY A 350 -11.95 21.07 15.28
CA GLY A 350 -11.82 20.62 16.66
C GLY A 350 -11.86 19.11 16.89
N LEU A 351 -12.06 18.28 15.87
CA LEU A 351 -11.89 16.84 15.99
C LEU A 351 -10.44 16.51 16.31
N LYS A 352 -10.23 15.97 17.51
CA LYS A 352 -8.88 15.61 17.96
C LYS A 352 -8.49 14.24 17.41
N LEU A 353 -7.28 14.20 16.89
CA LEU A 353 -6.59 12.97 16.57
C LEU A 353 -5.75 12.56 17.78
N SER A 354 -5.99 11.40 18.36
CA SER A 354 -5.25 10.96 19.53
C SER A 354 -3.90 10.39 19.15
N HIS A 355 -2.83 10.89 19.78
CA HIS A 355 -1.47 10.37 19.70
C HIS A 355 -0.92 10.18 18.27
N GLY A 356 -1.22 11.08 17.35
CA GLY A 356 -0.79 10.97 15.95
C GLY A 356 -1.51 9.88 15.13
N ARG A 357 -2.57 9.31 15.64
CA ARG A 357 -3.40 8.28 14.98
C ARG A 357 -4.46 8.96 14.14
N GLU A 358 -4.10 9.37 12.96
CA GLU A 358 -4.94 10.22 12.10
C GLU A 358 -6.17 9.52 11.50
N SER A 359 -6.30 8.21 11.68
CA SER A 359 -7.52 7.47 11.33
C SER A 359 -8.62 7.58 12.38
N PHE A 360 -8.28 8.02 13.59
CA PHE A 360 -9.26 8.25 14.65
C PHE A 360 -9.95 9.61 14.47
N ARG A 361 -11.25 9.66 14.75
CA ARG A 361 -12.09 10.86 14.81
C ARG A 361 -13.06 10.71 15.98
N ALA A 362 -13.38 11.80 16.68
CA ALA A 362 -14.26 11.77 17.85
C ALA A 362 -15.39 12.82 17.72
N ASN A 363 -16.53 12.37 17.27
CA ASN A 363 -17.86 12.99 17.41
C ASN A 363 -18.89 11.87 17.31
N ASP A 364 -20.17 12.18 17.44
CA ASP A 364 -21.25 11.16 17.45
C ASP A 364 -21.24 10.27 16.21
N PHE A 365 -20.93 10.84 15.05
CA PHE A 365 -20.81 10.06 13.81
C PHE A 365 -19.66 9.05 13.91
N TYR A 366 -18.47 9.48 14.32
CA TYR A 366 -17.30 8.60 14.38
C TYR A 366 -17.35 7.59 15.52
N ILE A 367 -18.03 7.93 16.64
CA ILE A 367 -18.30 6.97 17.72
C ILE A 367 -19.22 5.86 17.17
N SER A 368 -20.33 6.24 16.54
CA SER A 368 -21.24 5.28 15.91
C SER A 368 -20.62 4.47 14.78
N LEU A 369 -19.74 5.10 14.00
CA LEU A 369 -18.95 4.40 12.98
C LEU A 369 -18.03 3.36 13.60
N GLY A 370 -17.31 3.74 14.67
CA GLY A 370 -16.41 2.86 15.39
C GLY A 370 -17.13 1.68 16.04
N ASP A 371 -18.31 1.88 16.62
CA ASP A 371 -19.15 0.80 17.14
C ASP A 371 -19.53 -0.19 16.03
N TRP A 372 -19.94 0.32 14.86
CA TRP A 372 -20.22 -0.52 13.71
C TRP A 372 -18.97 -1.29 13.22
N GLU A 373 -17.82 -0.65 13.21
CA GLU A 373 -16.55 -1.28 12.80
C GLU A 373 -16.18 -2.43 13.74
N LEU A 374 -16.37 -2.26 15.05
CA LEU A 374 -16.18 -3.33 16.04
C LEU A 374 -17.19 -4.46 15.88
N ASP A 375 -18.47 -4.13 15.68
CA ASP A 375 -19.50 -5.13 15.43
C ASP A 375 -19.21 -5.92 14.15
N TYR A 376 -18.68 -5.27 13.12
CA TYR A 376 -18.25 -5.97 11.92
C TYR A 376 -17.14 -7.00 12.20
N THR A 377 -16.18 -6.70 13.08
CA THR A 377 -15.13 -7.68 13.44
C THR A 377 -15.68 -8.87 14.23
N ARG A 378 -16.67 -8.64 15.08
CA ARG A 378 -17.32 -9.68 15.90
C ARG A 378 -18.22 -10.61 15.11
N GLN A 379 -18.69 -10.19 13.94
CA GLN A 379 -19.45 -11.07 13.06
C GLN A 379 -18.54 -12.18 12.53
N VAL A 380 -18.94 -13.42 12.74
CA VAL A 380 -18.25 -14.61 12.23
C VAL A 380 -19.06 -15.26 11.11
N ASN A 381 -18.47 -16.24 10.43
CA ASN A 381 -19.01 -16.90 9.23
C ASN A 381 -19.09 -15.95 8.01
N LYS A 382 -18.23 -14.95 7.94
CA LYS A 382 -18.00 -14.14 6.74
C LYS A 382 -17.19 -14.89 5.70
N ALA A 383 -16.28 -15.77 6.16
CA ALA A 383 -15.44 -16.59 5.29
C ALA A 383 -16.29 -17.41 4.33
N ARG A 384 -16.08 -17.22 3.06
CA ARG A 384 -16.71 -17.97 1.96
C ARG A 384 -15.65 -18.73 1.20
N THR A 385 -16.04 -19.75 0.46
CA THR A 385 -15.10 -20.40 -0.47
C THR A 385 -14.55 -19.36 -1.44
N PRO A 386 -13.22 -19.14 -1.46
CA PRO A 386 -12.63 -18.17 -2.38
C PRO A 386 -12.91 -18.59 -3.82
N ILE A 387 -13.59 -17.74 -4.56
CA ILE A 387 -13.90 -17.97 -5.97
C ILE A 387 -13.40 -16.80 -6.76
N THR A 388 -12.46 -17.04 -7.67
CA THR A 388 -12.09 -16.04 -8.67
C THR A 388 -13.16 -15.98 -9.75
N GLN A 389 -13.57 -14.78 -10.12
CA GLN A 389 -14.66 -14.55 -11.08
C GLN A 389 -14.25 -13.56 -12.16
N GLY A 390 -14.49 -13.90 -13.41
CA GLY A 390 -14.27 -13.03 -14.56
C GLY A 390 -12.88 -13.18 -15.18
N ASP A 391 -12.71 -12.52 -16.31
CA ASP A 391 -11.41 -12.36 -16.97
C ASP A 391 -10.82 -11.00 -16.58
N GLU A 392 -9.71 -11.04 -15.84
CA GLU A 392 -9.08 -9.83 -15.32
C GLU A 392 -8.64 -8.86 -16.42
N ILE A 393 -8.22 -9.36 -17.58
CA ILE A 393 -7.77 -8.51 -18.70
C ILE A 393 -8.98 -7.79 -19.33
N GLU A 394 -10.08 -8.48 -19.55
CA GLU A 394 -11.27 -7.86 -20.11
C GLU A 394 -11.91 -6.85 -19.15
N ILE A 395 -11.92 -7.18 -17.86
CA ILE A 395 -12.39 -6.24 -16.83
C ILE A 395 -11.45 -5.02 -16.76
N ALA A 396 -10.13 -5.23 -16.74
CA ALA A 396 -9.15 -4.14 -16.74
C ALA A 396 -9.28 -3.25 -18.00
N LYS A 397 -9.44 -3.80 -19.19
CA LYS A 397 -9.68 -3.05 -20.44
C LYS A 397 -10.93 -2.18 -20.35
N ARG A 398 -12.02 -2.73 -19.79
CA ARG A 398 -13.30 -1.98 -19.63
C ARG A 398 -13.13 -0.84 -18.61
N LEU A 399 -12.54 -1.12 -17.46
CA LEU A 399 -12.31 -0.14 -16.40
C LEU A 399 -11.29 0.91 -16.82
N PHE A 400 -10.22 0.51 -17.53
CA PHE A 400 -9.25 1.45 -18.07
C PHE A 400 -9.92 2.50 -18.96
N ARG A 401 -10.74 2.10 -19.93
CA ARG A 401 -11.49 3.04 -20.79
C ARG A 401 -12.40 3.98 -19.98
N LYS A 402 -13.07 3.46 -18.93
CA LYS A 402 -13.90 4.25 -18.04
C LYS A 402 -13.10 5.32 -17.29
N TYR A 403 -12.03 4.92 -16.62
CA TYR A 403 -11.25 5.80 -15.73
C TYR A 403 -10.30 6.71 -16.51
N GLU A 404 -9.81 6.29 -17.65
CA GLU A 404 -9.06 7.16 -18.57
C GLU A 404 -9.91 8.35 -19.03
N LYS A 405 -11.16 8.10 -19.43
CA LYS A 405 -12.11 9.18 -19.78
C LYS A 405 -12.39 10.10 -18.59
N LEU A 406 -12.54 9.54 -17.40
CA LEU A 406 -12.76 10.31 -16.17
C LEU A 406 -11.53 11.12 -15.75
N SER A 407 -10.33 10.63 -16.02
CA SER A 407 -9.08 11.28 -15.60
C SER A 407 -8.96 12.72 -16.11
N ALA A 408 -9.44 13.00 -17.32
CA ALA A 408 -9.44 14.34 -17.89
C ALA A 408 -10.28 15.36 -17.08
N ALA A 409 -11.32 14.89 -16.38
CA ALA A 409 -12.18 15.74 -15.56
C ALA A 409 -11.63 15.96 -14.13
N TYR A 410 -10.80 15.02 -13.64
CA TYR A 410 -10.31 15.03 -12.26
C TYR A 410 -8.84 15.44 -12.14
N TYR A 411 -8.01 15.15 -13.13
CA TYR A 411 -6.65 15.66 -13.22
C TYR A 411 -6.63 16.84 -14.19
N GLN A 412 -6.72 18.07 -13.69
CA GLN A 412 -6.58 19.25 -14.53
C GLN A 412 -5.16 19.29 -15.08
N THR A 413 -4.99 18.95 -16.35
CA THR A 413 -3.72 19.00 -17.05
C THR A 413 -3.30 20.44 -17.31
N LYS A 414 -2.61 21.05 -16.37
CA LYS A 414 -1.66 22.11 -16.61
C LYS A 414 -0.28 21.65 -16.16
N VAL A 415 0.20 20.58 -16.74
CA VAL A 415 1.64 20.24 -16.70
C VAL A 415 2.13 20.46 -18.12
N SER A 416 2.96 21.49 -18.31
CA SER A 416 3.58 21.75 -19.60
C SER A 416 4.59 20.65 -19.91
N ASN A 417 4.74 20.29 -21.19
CA ASN A 417 5.81 19.37 -21.66
C ASN A 417 7.22 19.83 -21.22
N ALA A 418 7.40 21.09 -20.84
CA ALA A 418 8.63 21.64 -20.32
C ALA A 418 9.05 21.06 -18.94
N ASP A 419 8.10 20.66 -18.10
CA ASP A 419 8.42 20.10 -16.79
C ASP A 419 8.86 18.63 -16.88
N ILE A 420 8.40 17.91 -17.89
CA ILE A 420 8.83 16.53 -18.19
C ILE A 420 10.26 16.52 -18.70
N ILE A 421 10.60 17.45 -19.61
CA ILE A 421 11.96 17.59 -20.19
C ILE A 421 12.99 18.04 -19.15
N LYS A 422 12.58 18.83 -18.17
CA LYS A 422 13.47 19.28 -17.08
C LYS A 422 13.88 18.14 -16.16
N THR A 423 12.97 17.17 -15.95
CA THR A 423 13.24 15.96 -15.18
C THR A 423 14.21 15.04 -15.94
N GLU A 424 14.06 14.88 -17.25
CA GLU A 424 14.94 14.04 -18.07
C GLU A 424 16.40 14.57 -18.07
N LYS A 425 16.62 15.86 -18.21
CA LYS A 425 17.97 16.48 -18.20
C LYS A 425 18.67 16.39 -16.84
N THR A 426 17.91 16.32 -15.74
CA THR A 426 18.50 16.20 -14.40
C THR A 426 19.03 14.77 -14.14
N TYR A 427 18.51 13.76 -14.84
CA TYR A 427 18.94 12.36 -14.68
C TYR A 427 20.12 11.98 -15.59
N GLU A 428 20.27 12.62 -16.74
CA GLU A 428 21.46 12.42 -17.60
C GLU A 428 22.75 12.90 -16.93
N ASN A 429 22.66 13.95 -16.10
CA ASN A 429 23.81 14.52 -15.38
C ASN A 429 24.16 13.79 -14.06
N LEU A 430 23.42 12.76 -13.65
CA LEU A 430 23.70 11.95 -12.45
C LEU A 430 24.26 10.56 -12.80
N GLY A 431 24.50 10.30 -14.07
CA GLY A 431 25.01 9.03 -14.60
C GLY A 431 26.51 9.04 -14.98
N GLU A 432 27.25 10.14 -14.70
CA GLU A 432 28.70 10.22 -14.81
C GLU A 432 29.40 10.06 -13.45
#